data_0ef7caa216421dbdb7b3e41252ed594d
#
_entry.id   0ef7caa216421dbdb7b3e41252ed594d
#
_cell.length_a   1.000
_cell.length_b   1.000
_cell.length_c   1.000
_cell.angle_alpha   90.00
_cell.angle_beta   90.00
_cell.angle_gamma   90.00
#
_symmetry.space_group_name_H-M   'P 1'
#
loop_
_entity.id
_entity.type
_entity.pdbx_description
1 polymer ?
#
loop_
_entity_poly.entity_id
_entity_poly.type
_entity_poly.pdbx_seq_one_letter_code
_entity_poly.pdbx_strand_id
1 'polypeptide(L)'
;MRTSYSKKHKVGISVLSGLTAALLILTGCSKSEETVYQIPEDKKLIVYTAHKADVYEPIIKEFEERTGIFVELKAGDTLALFDELQQDAPGTFDVMFGGGVENFEECRDYLEPYKVSEIDQIAEQYRTEGDAYTPFSVLPTVFIYNNKLVYPVAAPR
;
A
#
# COMPACT_ATOMS: atom_id res chain seq x y z
N MET A 1 -9.57 37.68 -85.45
CA MET A 1 -8.61 37.21 -84.43
C MET A 1 -9.32 37.15 -83.13
N ARG A 2 -9.74 35.94 -82.71
CA ARG A 2 -10.43 35.71 -81.44
C ARG A 2 -9.46 34.96 -80.50
N THR A 3 -9.02 35.61 -79.41
CA THR A 3 -8.22 35.02 -78.38
C THR A 3 -9.11 34.29 -77.37
N SER A 4 -8.95 32.99 -77.33
CA SER A 4 -9.58 32.11 -76.35
C SER A 4 -8.87 32.29 -74.95
N TYR A 5 -9.62 32.77 -73.94
CA TYR A 5 -9.14 32.91 -72.61
C TYR A 5 -9.48 31.66 -71.80
N SER A 6 -8.42 30.97 -71.32
CA SER A 6 -8.47 29.69 -70.72
C SER A 6 -9.08 29.68 -69.27
N LYS A 7 -10.04 28.80 -69.08
CA LYS A 7 -10.88 28.59 -67.88
C LYS A 7 -10.23 27.69 -66.82
N LYS A 8 -8.88 27.76 -66.72
CA LYS A 8 -8.14 26.75 -65.89
C LYS A 8 -7.79 27.16 -64.45
N HIS A 9 -8.10 28.37 -63.96
CA HIS A 9 -7.66 28.83 -62.67
C HIS A 9 -8.67 28.70 -61.51
N LYS A 10 -9.90 28.24 -61.72
CA LYS A 10 -10.92 28.17 -60.68
C LYS A 10 -11.00 26.82 -59.95
N VAL A 11 -10.45 25.78 -60.53
CA VAL A 11 -10.49 24.42 -59.89
C VAL A 11 -9.41 24.22 -58.85
N GLY A 12 -8.23 24.87 -58.96
CA GLY A 12 -7.12 24.72 -58.05
C GLY A 12 -7.36 25.34 -56.67
N ILE A 13 -8.10 26.44 -56.56
CA ILE A 13 -8.31 27.14 -55.29
C ILE A 13 -9.33 26.42 -54.42
N SER A 14 -10.31 25.76 -54.99
CA SER A 14 -11.34 25.00 -54.24
C SER A 14 -10.78 23.69 -53.64
N VAL A 15 -9.82 23.05 -54.30
CA VAL A 15 -9.19 21.81 -53.80
C VAL A 15 -8.21 22.11 -52.67
N LEU A 16 -7.51 23.25 -52.73
CA LEU A 16 -6.57 23.65 -51.67
C LEU A 16 -7.29 24.07 -50.41
N SER A 17 -8.47 24.70 -50.50
CA SER A 17 -9.30 25.07 -49.35
C SER A 17 -9.91 23.85 -48.65
N GLY A 18 -10.23 22.78 -49.38
CA GLY A 18 -10.75 21.53 -48.79
C GLY A 18 -9.68 20.73 -48.04
N LEU A 19 -8.43 20.77 -48.52
CA LEU A 19 -7.34 20.03 -47.88
C LEU A 19 -6.88 20.66 -46.54
N THR A 20 -6.91 22.00 -46.44
CA THR A 20 -6.57 22.73 -45.19
C THR A 20 -7.65 22.58 -44.13
N ALA A 21 -8.93 22.47 -44.50
CA ALA A 21 -10.02 22.24 -43.55
C ALA A 21 -10.00 20.81 -43.00
N ALA A 22 -9.60 19.80 -43.79
CA ALA A 22 -9.47 18.41 -43.36
C ALA A 22 -8.28 18.19 -42.41
N LEU A 23 -7.21 18.99 -42.50
CA LEU A 23 -6.02 18.87 -41.65
C LEU A 23 -6.25 19.42 -40.23
N LEU A 24 -7.21 20.32 -40.04
CA LEU A 24 -7.52 20.91 -38.72
C LEU A 24 -8.40 20.03 -37.82
N ILE A 25 -9.00 18.97 -38.37
CA ILE A 25 -9.86 18.04 -37.59
C ILE A 25 -9.03 16.93 -36.90
N LEU A 26 -7.77 16.70 -37.31
CA LEU A 26 -6.93 15.64 -36.79
C LEU A 26 -6.07 16.02 -35.56
N THR A 27 -6.09 17.27 -35.12
CA THR A 27 -5.33 17.73 -33.96
C THR A 27 -6.14 17.74 -32.66
N GLY A 28 -7.32 17.13 -32.63
CA GLY A 28 -8.24 17.10 -31.50
C GLY A 28 -8.08 15.90 -30.51
N CYS A 29 -6.99 15.14 -30.57
CA CYS A 29 -6.65 14.24 -29.48
C CYS A 29 -5.83 15.01 -28.43
N SER A 30 -6.50 15.82 -27.63
CA SER A 30 -6.00 16.20 -26.31
C SER A 30 -5.84 14.90 -25.51
N LYS A 31 -4.61 14.44 -25.32
CA LYS A 31 -4.30 13.56 -24.18
C LYS A 31 -4.81 14.30 -22.95
N SER A 32 -5.88 13.78 -22.35
CA SER A 32 -6.14 14.10 -20.95
C SER A 32 -4.88 13.69 -20.20
N GLU A 33 -4.09 14.63 -19.73
CA GLU A 33 -3.13 14.38 -18.68
C GLU A 33 -4.00 13.89 -17.51
N GLU A 34 -3.98 12.59 -17.25
CA GLU A 34 -4.40 12.07 -15.98
C GLU A 34 -3.50 12.76 -14.97
N THR A 35 -4.02 13.76 -14.30
CA THR A 35 -3.39 14.34 -13.12
C THR A 35 -3.36 13.21 -12.10
N VAL A 36 -2.25 12.47 -12.05
CA VAL A 36 -1.98 11.52 -10.98
C VAL A 36 -1.96 12.37 -9.71
N TYR A 37 -2.99 12.21 -8.90
CA TYR A 37 -3.03 12.85 -7.59
C TYR A 37 -1.87 12.32 -6.78
N GLN A 38 -0.86 13.15 -6.56
CA GLN A 38 0.27 12.80 -5.69
C GLN A 38 -0.14 13.06 -4.26
N ILE A 39 -0.13 12.01 -3.46
CA ILE A 39 -0.37 12.11 -2.02
C ILE A 39 0.81 12.85 -1.41
N PRO A 40 0.57 13.93 -0.66
CA PRO A 40 1.64 14.64 0.05
C PRO A 40 2.36 13.69 1.03
N GLU A 41 3.67 13.82 1.16
CA GLU A 41 4.47 12.94 2.04
C GLU A 41 4.04 13.04 3.52
N ASP A 42 3.59 14.20 3.98
CA ASP A 42 3.04 14.40 5.32
C ASP A 42 1.65 13.75 5.54
N LYS A 43 1.09 13.16 4.48
CA LYS A 43 -0.16 12.40 4.47
C LYS A 43 0.03 10.93 4.08
N LYS A 44 1.24 10.44 4.17
CA LYS A 44 1.60 9.07 3.81
C LYS A 44 2.24 8.36 5.00
N LEU A 45 1.86 7.11 5.21
CA LEU A 45 2.45 6.22 6.20
C LEU A 45 2.88 4.93 5.51
N ILE A 46 4.14 4.54 5.64
CA ILE A 46 4.66 3.29 5.08
C ILE A 46 4.57 2.21 6.15
N VAL A 47 3.77 1.18 5.88
CA VAL A 47 3.51 0.08 6.82
C VAL A 47 3.99 -1.24 6.24
N TYR A 48 4.88 -1.90 6.96
CA TYR A 48 5.26 -3.28 6.67
C TYR A 48 4.39 -4.23 7.50
N THR A 49 3.88 -5.32 6.90
CA THR A 49 3.02 -6.25 7.62
C THR A 49 3.26 -7.71 7.27
N ALA A 50 3.32 -8.55 8.30
CA ALA A 50 3.34 -10.01 8.19
C ALA A 50 1.93 -10.63 8.29
N HIS A 51 0.89 -9.82 8.46
CA HIS A 51 -0.49 -10.31 8.50
C HIS A 51 -1.05 -10.59 7.10
N LYS A 52 -2.11 -11.39 7.06
CA LYS A 52 -2.89 -11.64 5.84
C LYS A 52 -3.83 -10.48 5.56
N ALA A 53 -4.27 -10.37 4.31
CA ALA A 53 -5.14 -9.30 3.83
C ALA A 53 -6.45 -9.16 4.64
N ASP A 54 -7.06 -10.28 5.00
CA ASP A 54 -8.28 -10.30 5.81
C ASP A 54 -8.11 -9.70 7.22
N VAL A 55 -6.87 -9.61 7.72
CA VAL A 55 -6.56 -8.97 8.99
C VAL A 55 -6.23 -7.49 8.82
N TYR A 56 -5.34 -7.14 7.88
CA TYR A 56 -4.86 -5.76 7.80
C TYR A 56 -5.77 -4.82 7.00
N GLU A 57 -6.46 -5.29 5.96
CA GLU A 57 -7.27 -4.43 5.09
C GLU A 57 -8.36 -3.65 5.85
N PRO A 58 -9.18 -4.28 6.73
CA PRO A 58 -10.19 -3.53 7.47
C PRO A 58 -9.59 -2.50 8.44
N ILE A 59 -8.44 -2.81 9.04
CA ILE A 59 -7.75 -1.92 9.98
C ILE A 59 -7.17 -0.71 9.25
N ILE A 60 -6.50 -0.93 8.13
CA ILE A 60 -5.92 0.14 7.32
C ILE A 60 -7.02 1.04 6.76
N LYS A 61 -8.07 0.45 6.20
CA LYS A 61 -9.20 1.21 5.69
C LYS A 61 -9.81 2.14 6.75
N GLU A 62 -10.07 1.62 7.95
CA GLU A 62 -10.62 2.46 9.04
C GLU A 62 -9.62 3.53 9.48
N PHE A 63 -8.33 3.23 9.52
CA PHE A 63 -7.29 4.21 9.83
C PHE A 63 -7.28 5.35 8.81
N GLU A 64 -7.26 5.04 7.52
CA GLU A 64 -7.29 6.03 6.44
C GLU A 64 -8.55 6.91 6.47
N GLU A 65 -9.72 6.28 6.69
CA GLU A 65 -11.02 6.99 6.78
C GLU A 65 -11.07 7.95 7.99
N ARG A 66 -10.45 7.58 9.11
CA ARG A 66 -10.47 8.39 10.34
C ARG A 66 -9.42 9.49 10.36
N THR A 67 -8.28 9.26 9.76
CA THR A 67 -7.12 10.15 9.87
C THR A 67 -6.89 10.98 8.61
N GLY A 68 -7.35 10.53 7.46
CA GLY A 68 -7.01 11.10 6.16
C GLY A 68 -5.54 10.88 5.77
N ILE A 69 -4.85 9.95 6.43
CA ILE A 69 -3.48 9.54 6.13
C ILE A 69 -3.56 8.31 5.22
N PHE A 70 -2.89 8.36 4.09
CA PHE A 70 -2.80 7.23 3.16
C PHE A 70 -1.73 6.23 3.63
N VAL A 71 -2.05 4.93 3.55
CA VAL A 71 -1.11 3.86 3.91
C VAL A 71 -0.53 3.21 2.67
N GLU A 72 0.78 3.34 2.49
CA GLU A 72 1.54 2.53 1.55
C GLU A 72 1.94 1.22 2.25
N LEU A 73 1.34 0.10 1.81
CA LEU A 73 1.49 -1.18 2.48
C LEU A 73 2.46 -2.11 1.75
N LYS A 74 3.38 -2.71 2.50
CA LYS A 74 4.20 -3.83 2.06
C LYS A 74 3.89 -5.06 2.91
N ALA A 75 3.22 -6.05 2.31
CA ALA A 75 2.96 -7.33 2.95
C ALA A 75 4.00 -8.38 2.55
N GLY A 76 4.45 -9.20 3.51
CA GLY A 76 5.47 -10.21 3.24
C GLY A 76 5.61 -11.27 4.32
N ASP A 77 6.60 -12.12 4.16
CA ASP A 77 7.00 -13.09 5.17
C ASP A 77 7.65 -12.38 6.38
N THR A 78 7.36 -12.85 7.59
CA THR A 78 7.85 -12.24 8.83
C THR A 78 9.38 -12.09 8.84
N LEU A 79 10.11 -13.17 8.55
CA LEU A 79 11.58 -13.14 8.63
C LEU A 79 12.16 -12.21 7.56
N ALA A 80 11.63 -12.27 6.33
CA ALA A 80 12.09 -11.42 5.24
C ALA A 80 11.90 -9.93 5.54
N LEU A 81 10.76 -9.55 6.13
CA LEU A 81 10.49 -8.16 6.51
C LEU A 81 11.40 -7.68 7.66
N PHE A 82 11.69 -8.53 8.64
CA PHE A 82 12.61 -8.20 9.73
C PHE A 82 14.08 -8.15 9.27
N ASP A 83 14.48 -9.01 8.34
CA ASP A 83 15.80 -8.94 7.70
C ASP A 83 15.95 -7.61 6.92
N GLU A 84 14.92 -7.19 6.22
CA GLU A 84 14.90 -5.92 5.49
C GLU A 84 14.94 -4.72 6.45
N LEU A 85 14.20 -4.77 7.58
CA LEU A 85 14.24 -3.75 8.63
C LEU A 85 15.66 -3.51 9.13
N GLN A 86 16.48 -4.54 9.28
CA GLN A 86 17.86 -4.43 9.73
C GLN A 86 18.82 -3.91 8.64
N GLN A 87 18.47 -4.07 7.38
CA GLN A 87 19.31 -3.68 6.23
C GLN A 87 18.95 -2.31 5.67
N ASP A 88 17.71 -1.88 5.86
CA ASP A 88 17.20 -0.64 5.33
C ASP A 88 17.76 0.59 6.07
N ALA A 89 17.86 1.69 5.34
CA ALA A 89 18.20 2.97 5.95
C ALA A 89 17.07 3.44 6.90
N PRO A 90 17.38 4.16 7.98
CA PRO A 90 16.35 4.76 8.83
C PRO A 90 15.36 5.60 8.02
N GLY A 91 14.06 5.38 8.26
CA GLY A 91 12.99 6.09 7.58
C GLY A 91 12.51 5.45 6.27
N THR A 92 12.92 4.23 5.96
CA THR A 92 12.40 3.49 4.80
C THR A 92 10.95 3.06 5.01
N PHE A 93 10.54 2.82 6.25
CA PHE A 93 9.15 2.57 6.66
C PHE A 93 8.89 3.20 8.03
N ASP A 94 7.61 3.39 8.37
CA ASP A 94 7.19 4.07 9.58
C ASP A 94 6.69 3.08 10.65
N VAL A 95 6.02 2.00 10.23
CA VAL A 95 5.39 1.04 11.15
C VAL A 95 5.61 -0.41 10.69
N MET A 96 6.05 -1.27 11.59
CA MET A 96 5.96 -2.72 11.43
C MET A 96 4.70 -3.23 12.14
N PHE A 97 3.75 -3.79 11.37
CA PHE A 97 2.49 -4.29 11.89
C PHE A 97 2.42 -5.81 11.79
N GLY A 98 2.57 -6.47 12.91
CA GLY A 98 2.60 -7.94 13.02
C GLY A 98 4.01 -8.51 13.12
N GLY A 99 4.10 -9.79 13.42
CA GLY A 99 5.33 -10.51 13.74
C GLY A 99 5.26 -11.05 15.16
N GLY A 100 6.19 -11.93 15.52
CA GLY A 100 6.33 -12.48 16.87
C GLY A 100 7.16 -11.57 17.78
N VAL A 101 6.95 -11.69 19.09
CA VAL A 101 7.72 -10.98 20.12
C VAL A 101 9.22 -11.21 19.92
N GLU A 102 9.61 -12.43 19.59
CA GLU A 102 11.01 -12.82 19.39
C GLU A 102 11.69 -11.99 18.29
N ASN A 103 11.00 -11.75 17.19
CA ASN A 103 11.52 -10.94 16.08
C ASN A 103 11.71 -9.48 16.50
N PHE A 104 10.78 -8.91 17.26
CA PHE A 104 10.88 -7.54 17.77
C PHE A 104 12.02 -7.40 18.81
N GLU A 105 12.24 -8.41 19.66
CA GLU A 105 13.37 -8.39 20.60
C GLU A 105 14.73 -8.42 19.89
N GLU A 106 14.86 -9.18 18.81
CA GLU A 106 16.08 -9.21 17.98
C GLU A 106 16.34 -7.90 17.25
N CYS A 107 15.29 -7.14 16.95
CA CYS A 107 15.38 -5.89 16.22
C CYS A 107 15.16 -4.65 17.10
N ARG A 108 15.17 -4.79 18.42
CA ARG A 108 14.84 -3.72 19.38
C ARG A 108 15.63 -2.43 19.13
N ASP A 109 16.90 -2.52 18.78
CA ASP A 109 17.80 -1.37 18.55
C ASP A 109 17.45 -0.56 17.29
N TYR A 110 16.59 -1.11 16.42
CA TYR A 110 16.09 -0.46 15.21
C TYR A 110 14.72 0.21 15.40
N LEU A 111 14.11 0.06 16.59
CA LEU A 111 12.78 0.54 16.89
C LEU A 111 12.83 1.80 17.75
N GLU A 112 12.01 2.80 17.39
CA GLU A 112 11.82 3.99 18.21
C GLU A 112 10.85 3.68 19.36
N PRO A 113 11.24 3.86 20.63
CA PRO A 113 10.33 3.64 21.75
C PRO A 113 9.12 4.58 21.71
N TYR A 114 7.92 4.01 21.74
CA TYR A 114 6.68 4.75 21.75
C TYR A 114 5.65 4.15 22.69
N LYS A 115 5.27 4.88 23.72
CA LYS A 115 4.23 4.45 24.65
C LYS A 115 2.84 4.84 24.14
N VAL A 116 2.02 3.85 23.80
CA VAL A 116 0.64 4.07 23.38
C VAL A 116 -0.23 4.54 24.56
N SER A 117 -1.22 5.41 24.27
CA SER A 117 -2.14 5.95 25.28
C SER A 117 -2.98 4.85 25.93
N GLU A 118 -3.30 3.80 25.19
CA GLU A 118 -4.15 2.68 25.60
C GLU A 118 -3.41 1.54 26.29
N ILE A 119 -2.14 1.72 26.66
CA ILE A 119 -1.32 0.66 27.29
C ILE A 119 -2.00 0.01 28.51
N ASP A 120 -2.81 0.75 29.25
CA ASP A 120 -3.52 0.24 30.42
C ASP A 120 -4.65 -0.73 30.07
N GLN A 121 -5.09 -0.80 28.82
CA GLN A 121 -6.05 -1.78 28.33
C GLN A 121 -5.40 -3.13 28.03
N ILE A 122 -4.06 -3.17 27.92
CA ILE A 122 -3.30 -4.41 27.74
C ILE A 122 -3.03 -5.03 29.10
N ALA A 123 -3.37 -6.31 29.28
CA ALA A 123 -3.10 -7.01 30.51
C ALA A 123 -1.59 -6.98 30.84
N GLU A 124 -1.23 -6.72 32.09
CA GLU A 124 0.14 -6.47 32.54
C GLU A 124 1.13 -7.54 32.08
N GLN A 125 0.72 -8.81 32.11
CA GLN A 125 1.54 -9.96 31.69
C GLN A 125 1.93 -9.95 30.19
N TYR A 126 1.30 -9.13 29.36
CA TYR A 126 1.60 -8.99 27.93
C TYR A 126 2.25 -7.65 27.60
N ARG A 127 2.42 -6.75 28.57
CA ARG A 127 3.12 -5.48 28.33
C ARG A 127 4.61 -5.73 28.18
N THR A 128 5.25 -4.94 27.34
CA THR A 128 6.69 -5.03 27.10
C THR A 128 7.46 -4.00 27.89
N GLU A 129 8.69 -4.30 28.26
CA GLU A 129 9.59 -3.32 28.85
C GLU A 129 10.16 -2.39 27.78
N GLY A 130 10.24 -1.07 28.09
CA GLY A 130 10.91 -0.07 27.26
C GLY A 130 10.16 0.41 26.04
N ASP A 131 8.86 0.07 25.91
CA ASP A 131 7.93 0.63 24.90
C ASP A 131 8.40 0.54 23.42
N ALA A 132 9.34 -0.37 23.09
CA ALA A 132 9.86 -0.53 21.72
C ALA A 132 8.82 -1.09 20.75
N TYR A 133 7.86 -1.85 21.24
CA TYR A 133 6.71 -2.37 20.49
C TYR A 133 5.52 -2.60 21.42
N THR A 134 4.32 -2.61 20.86
CA THR A 134 3.08 -2.79 21.62
C THR A 134 2.35 -4.05 21.15
N PRO A 135 2.17 -5.07 22.00
CA PRO A 135 1.36 -6.24 21.68
C PRO A 135 -0.13 -5.87 21.55
N PHE A 136 -0.80 -6.37 20.53
CA PHE A 136 -2.23 -6.15 20.34
C PHE A 136 -3.04 -7.47 20.24
N SER A 137 -2.36 -8.61 20.08
CA SER A 137 -3.02 -9.92 19.99
C SER A 137 -2.16 -11.01 20.63
N VAL A 138 -2.80 -12.11 21.00
CA VAL A 138 -2.14 -13.32 21.53
C VAL A 138 -2.54 -14.50 20.66
N LEU A 139 -1.55 -15.25 20.17
CA LEU A 139 -1.73 -16.48 19.39
C LEU A 139 -1.28 -17.68 20.22
N PRO A 140 -2.18 -18.31 21.00
CA PRO A 140 -1.81 -19.45 21.81
C PRO A 140 -1.52 -20.68 20.94
N THR A 141 -0.43 -21.39 21.23
CA THR A 141 -0.19 -22.71 20.65
C THR A 141 -1.08 -23.73 21.35
N VAL A 142 -1.82 -24.50 20.58
CA VAL A 142 -2.75 -25.51 21.09
C VAL A 142 -2.52 -26.86 20.43
N PHE A 143 -2.81 -27.94 21.16
CA PHE A 143 -2.84 -29.29 20.62
C PHE A 143 -4.27 -29.67 20.25
N ILE A 144 -4.47 -30.14 19.05
CA ILE A 144 -5.75 -30.69 18.59
C ILE A 144 -5.57 -32.18 18.37
N TYR A 145 -6.42 -32.99 19.00
CA TYR A 145 -6.45 -34.43 18.79
C TYR A 145 -7.85 -34.92 18.43
N ASN A 146 -7.91 -35.99 17.66
CA ASN A 146 -9.18 -36.62 17.29
C ASN A 146 -9.67 -37.51 18.44
N ASN A 147 -10.71 -37.08 19.15
CA ASN A 147 -11.27 -37.80 20.30
C ASN A 147 -11.96 -39.12 19.96
N LYS A 148 -12.14 -39.46 18.65
CA LYS A 148 -12.60 -40.77 18.21
C LYS A 148 -11.46 -41.79 18.04
N LEU A 149 -10.23 -41.31 17.88
CA LEU A 149 -9.04 -42.12 17.65
C LEU A 149 -8.14 -42.22 18.89
N VAL A 150 -8.19 -41.23 19.79
CA VAL A 150 -7.37 -41.17 20.99
C VAL A 150 -8.25 -41.28 22.22
N TYR A 151 -7.99 -42.29 23.03
CA TYR A 151 -8.71 -42.46 24.29
C TYR A 151 -8.33 -41.34 25.29
N PRO A 152 -9.28 -40.87 26.14
CA PRO A 152 -9.01 -39.77 27.10
C PRO A 152 -7.81 -39.94 28.00
N VAL A 153 -7.44 -41.18 28.34
CA VAL A 153 -6.27 -41.51 29.16
C VAL A 153 -4.94 -41.27 28.46
N ALA A 154 -4.93 -41.30 27.13
CA ALA A 154 -3.76 -41.10 26.28
C ALA A 154 -3.70 -39.69 25.67
N ALA A 155 -4.70 -38.83 25.94
CA ALA A 155 -4.73 -37.47 25.46
C ALA A 155 -3.66 -36.62 26.18
N PRO A 156 -2.98 -35.70 25.47
CA PRO A 156 -2.09 -34.75 26.09
C PRO A 156 -2.84 -33.89 27.13
N ARG A 157 -2.18 -33.56 28.22
CA ARG A 157 -2.70 -32.63 29.24
C ARG A 157 -2.09 -31.26 29.07
#